data_e4416c69d41db9a4507a28522de4ce9b
#
_entry.id   e4416c69d41db9a4507a28522de4ce9b
#
_cell.length_a   1.000
_cell.length_b   1.000
_cell.length_c   1.000
_cell.angle_alpha   90.00
_cell.angle_beta   90.00
_cell.angle_gamma   90.00
#
_symmetry.space_group_name_H-M   'P 1'
#
loop_
_entity.id
_entity.type
_entity.pdbx_description
1 polymer ?
#
loop_
_entity_poly.entity_id
_entity_poly.type
_entity_poly.pdbx_seq_one_letter_code
_entity_poly.pdbx_strand_id
1 'polypeptide(L)'
;MGLQELRGRINEIDREMVKLYLQRLETAEEIGAWKRENGVPVHDPARERQLLDEVAELAGEENANGVRALFSFLIAQSRTLQLLDEGKRSTVGAEVRSALENTPALFPEKAEVACQGVEGAYSQQACEKIFRHPAITYVKTFEDVFGAIESGRCRYGILPIENSLAGSVNSVYDQMAGRRFHIVRSARIKIDHTWLALPETEMEEIREVCSHEQAIQQCSGYLSRHPEWHVNVCANTAAAASMVARSGRRDLAAISSPACMELYGLKRMESGIQNNSNNHTRFICISRDAEVYPGADRTSLLLALPHRPGELYRILSLFNAQGINLTKLESRPMPGRDFEFMFCFDIDASVYSPAFTRLLEALEVSAEHFTWLGSYSEQV
;
A
#
# COMPACT_ATOMS: atom_id res chain seq x y z
N MET A 1 -49.89 2.07 -15.42
CA MET A 1 -48.91 2.74 -14.51
C MET A 1 -47.68 3.09 -15.31
N GLY A 2 -47.32 4.36 -15.42
CA GLY A 2 -46.16 4.80 -16.20
C GLY A 2 -44.90 4.77 -15.36
N LEU A 3 -43.70 4.76 -16.02
CA LEU A 3 -42.39 4.76 -15.34
C LEU A 3 -42.22 5.92 -14.34
N GLN A 4 -42.78 7.09 -14.64
CA GLN A 4 -42.72 8.25 -13.75
C GLN A 4 -43.55 8.05 -12.46
N GLU A 5 -44.66 7.40 -12.56
CA GLU A 5 -45.52 7.06 -11.41
C GLU A 5 -44.84 6.03 -10.50
N LEU A 6 -44.20 5.01 -11.09
CA LEU A 6 -43.40 4.03 -10.35
C LEU A 6 -42.17 4.69 -9.65
N ARG A 7 -41.47 5.60 -10.32
CA ARG A 7 -40.42 6.39 -9.72
C ARG A 7 -40.93 7.27 -8.57
N GLY A 8 -42.09 7.88 -8.71
CA GLY A 8 -42.74 8.64 -7.65
C GLY A 8 -42.94 7.80 -6.39
N ARG A 9 -43.47 6.59 -6.54
CA ARG A 9 -43.68 5.64 -5.41
C ARG A 9 -42.34 5.23 -4.75
N ILE A 10 -41.30 4.94 -5.52
CA ILE A 10 -39.96 4.66 -4.97
C ILE A 10 -39.45 5.84 -4.15
N ASN A 11 -39.54 7.06 -4.67
CA ASN A 11 -39.09 8.27 -3.96
C ASN A 11 -39.85 8.50 -2.63
N GLU A 12 -41.12 8.11 -2.53
CA GLU A 12 -41.88 8.17 -1.27
C GLU A 12 -41.37 7.14 -0.27
N ILE A 13 -41.12 5.90 -0.71
CA ILE A 13 -40.52 4.84 0.12
C ILE A 13 -39.15 5.26 0.61
N ASP A 14 -38.31 5.80 -0.27
CA ASP A 14 -36.95 6.26 0.09
C ASP A 14 -36.97 7.33 1.18
N ARG A 15 -37.92 8.28 1.12
CA ARG A 15 -38.07 9.29 2.18
C ARG A 15 -38.42 8.67 3.54
N GLU A 16 -39.32 7.69 3.57
CA GLU A 16 -39.66 6.97 4.80
C GLU A 16 -38.48 6.14 5.30
N MET A 17 -37.71 5.49 4.41
CA MET A 17 -36.49 4.77 4.77
C MET A 17 -35.45 5.68 5.39
N VAL A 18 -35.22 6.88 4.82
CA VAL A 18 -34.30 7.87 5.40
C VAL A 18 -34.74 8.28 6.80
N LYS A 19 -36.01 8.56 7.00
CA LYS A 19 -36.57 8.91 8.30
C LYS A 19 -36.38 7.82 9.35
N LEU A 20 -36.71 6.57 8.99
CA LEU A 20 -36.51 5.41 9.88
C LEU A 20 -35.02 5.14 10.17
N TYR A 21 -34.19 5.33 9.17
CA TYR A 21 -32.74 5.20 9.34
C TYR A 21 -32.20 6.20 10.35
N LEU A 22 -32.57 7.48 10.25
CA LEU A 22 -32.14 8.52 11.20
C LEU A 22 -32.63 8.23 12.62
N GLN A 23 -33.91 7.85 12.80
CA GLN A 23 -34.44 7.45 14.10
C GLN A 23 -33.68 6.24 14.69
N ARG A 24 -33.31 5.28 13.82
CA ARG A 24 -32.53 4.13 14.27
C ARG A 24 -31.11 4.52 14.72
N LEU A 25 -30.48 5.52 14.08
CA LEU A 25 -29.18 6.02 14.47
C LEU A 25 -29.25 6.73 15.85
N GLU A 26 -30.25 7.60 16.04
CA GLU A 26 -30.50 8.28 17.34
C GLU A 26 -30.68 7.26 18.46
N THR A 27 -31.51 6.24 18.25
CA THR A 27 -31.72 5.15 19.23
C THR A 27 -30.41 4.35 19.47
N ALA A 28 -29.57 4.17 18.43
CA ALA A 28 -28.30 3.48 18.58
C ALA A 28 -27.30 4.29 19.45
N GLU A 29 -27.30 5.62 19.35
CA GLU A 29 -26.52 6.51 20.21
C GLU A 29 -26.99 6.43 21.67
N GLU A 30 -28.30 6.46 21.91
CA GLU A 30 -28.90 6.28 23.25
C GLU A 30 -28.52 4.93 23.86
N ILE A 31 -28.56 3.82 23.08
CA ILE A 31 -28.11 2.51 23.52
C ILE A 31 -26.61 2.54 23.85
N GLY A 32 -25.79 3.22 23.05
CA GLY A 32 -24.37 3.40 23.31
C GLY A 32 -24.11 4.09 24.65
N ALA A 33 -24.81 5.20 24.92
CA ALA A 33 -24.74 5.92 26.17
C ALA A 33 -25.13 5.02 27.36
N TRP A 34 -26.24 4.33 27.25
CA TRP A 34 -26.71 3.41 28.30
C TRP A 34 -25.70 2.28 28.58
N LYS A 35 -25.14 1.67 27.53
CA LYS A 35 -24.11 0.61 27.67
C LYS A 35 -22.87 1.10 28.41
N ARG A 36 -22.42 2.32 28.08
CA ARG A 36 -21.26 2.94 28.77
C ARG A 36 -21.53 3.14 30.27
N GLU A 37 -22.69 3.69 30.61
CA GLU A 37 -23.08 3.95 32.01
C GLU A 37 -23.18 2.66 32.84
N ASN A 38 -23.54 1.56 32.17
CA ASN A 38 -23.78 0.26 32.83
C ASN A 38 -22.61 -0.74 32.65
N GLY A 39 -21.52 -0.35 32.00
CA GLY A 39 -20.35 -1.23 31.77
C GLY A 39 -20.62 -2.42 30.84
N VAL A 40 -21.60 -2.31 29.93
CA VAL A 40 -21.99 -3.38 29.00
C VAL A 40 -21.22 -3.22 27.70
N PRO A 41 -20.60 -4.29 27.15
CA PRO A 41 -19.88 -4.22 25.88
C PRO A 41 -20.79 -3.77 24.72
N VAL A 42 -20.24 -2.96 23.81
CA VAL A 42 -20.96 -2.51 22.60
C VAL A 42 -21.32 -3.70 21.71
N HIS A 43 -20.36 -4.62 21.50
CA HIS A 43 -20.56 -5.79 20.65
C HIS A 43 -21.32 -6.91 21.40
N ASP A 44 -22.49 -7.27 20.88
CA ASP A 44 -23.33 -8.37 21.35
C ASP A 44 -23.66 -9.33 20.19
N PRO A 45 -22.82 -10.35 19.98
CA PRO A 45 -22.99 -11.28 18.86
C PRO A 45 -24.28 -12.10 18.92
N ALA A 46 -24.82 -12.34 20.11
CA ALA A 46 -26.04 -13.10 20.28
C ALA A 46 -27.25 -12.27 19.80
N ARG A 47 -27.32 -11.01 20.23
CA ARG A 47 -28.37 -10.08 19.79
C ARG A 47 -28.28 -9.75 18.29
N GLU A 48 -27.08 -9.60 17.76
CA GLU A 48 -26.88 -9.35 16.31
C GLU A 48 -27.42 -10.53 15.49
N ARG A 49 -27.10 -11.77 15.85
CA ARG A 49 -27.63 -12.98 15.18
C ARG A 49 -29.14 -13.05 15.28
N GLN A 50 -29.69 -12.89 16.48
CA GLN A 50 -31.13 -12.91 16.70
C GLN A 50 -31.85 -11.91 15.80
N LEU A 51 -31.37 -10.66 15.71
CA LEU A 51 -31.96 -9.63 14.84
C LEU A 51 -31.92 -10.04 13.37
N LEU A 52 -30.77 -10.58 12.89
CA LEU A 52 -30.63 -11.01 11.50
C LEU A 52 -31.56 -12.17 11.14
N ASP A 53 -31.85 -13.06 12.07
CA ASP A 53 -32.79 -14.15 11.87
C ASP A 53 -34.24 -13.63 11.91
N GLU A 54 -34.61 -12.76 12.84
CA GLU A 54 -35.94 -12.11 12.90
C GLU A 54 -36.26 -11.36 11.61
N VAL A 55 -35.35 -10.53 11.09
CA VAL A 55 -35.61 -9.76 9.87
C VAL A 55 -35.66 -10.63 8.61
N ALA A 56 -34.92 -11.73 8.60
CA ALA A 56 -34.94 -12.69 7.49
C ALA A 56 -36.30 -13.43 7.44
N GLU A 57 -36.84 -13.85 8.60
CA GLU A 57 -38.17 -14.44 8.68
C GLU A 57 -39.25 -13.47 8.23
N LEU A 58 -39.21 -12.21 8.65
CA LEU A 58 -40.11 -11.16 8.21
C LEU A 58 -40.09 -10.90 6.70
N ALA A 59 -38.94 -11.06 6.06
CA ALA A 59 -38.72 -10.82 4.63
C ALA A 59 -39.24 -11.97 3.74
N GLY A 60 -39.37 -13.17 4.30
CA GLY A 60 -39.66 -14.40 3.57
C GLY A 60 -38.42 -14.94 2.82
N GLU A 61 -38.46 -16.23 2.44
CA GLU A 61 -37.32 -16.95 1.88
C GLU A 61 -36.66 -16.24 0.69
N GLU A 62 -37.47 -15.69 -0.22
CA GLU A 62 -37.02 -15.06 -1.45
C GLU A 62 -36.14 -13.79 -1.17
N ASN A 63 -36.49 -13.02 -0.15
CA ASN A 63 -35.86 -11.74 0.15
C ASN A 63 -34.90 -11.79 1.36
N ALA A 64 -34.85 -12.91 2.08
CA ALA A 64 -34.12 -13.07 3.34
C ALA A 64 -32.64 -12.64 3.22
N ASN A 65 -31.95 -13.04 2.15
CA ASN A 65 -30.50 -12.71 1.97
C ASN A 65 -30.29 -11.21 1.73
N GLY A 66 -31.12 -10.56 0.94
CA GLY A 66 -31.09 -9.11 0.69
C GLY A 66 -31.31 -8.31 1.97
N VAL A 67 -32.31 -8.71 2.76
CA VAL A 67 -32.62 -8.07 4.04
C VAL A 67 -31.52 -8.31 5.08
N ARG A 68 -30.96 -9.52 5.17
CA ARG A 68 -29.79 -9.79 6.02
C ARG A 68 -28.61 -8.90 5.68
N ALA A 69 -28.29 -8.71 4.39
CA ALA A 69 -27.19 -7.83 3.96
C ALA A 69 -27.45 -6.37 4.38
N LEU A 70 -28.67 -5.86 4.17
CA LEU A 70 -29.04 -4.51 4.59
C LEU A 70 -28.91 -4.33 6.11
N PHE A 71 -29.46 -5.24 6.89
CA PHE A 71 -29.43 -5.14 8.34
C PHE A 71 -28.03 -5.38 8.93
N SER A 72 -27.20 -6.20 8.29
CA SER A 72 -25.77 -6.32 8.66
C SER A 72 -25.04 -4.99 8.52
N PHE A 73 -25.33 -4.25 7.44
CA PHE A 73 -24.79 -2.89 7.26
C PHE A 73 -25.30 -1.93 8.35
N LEU A 74 -26.62 -1.93 8.63
CA LEU A 74 -27.23 -1.09 9.67
C LEU A 74 -26.66 -1.38 11.07
N ILE A 75 -26.43 -2.65 11.41
CA ILE A 75 -25.80 -3.08 12.67
C ILE A 75 -24.38 -2.54 12.75
N ALA A 76 -23.60 -2.70 11.67
CA ALA A 76 -22.23 -2.22 11.62
C ALA A 76 -22.15 -0.70 11.82
N GLN A 77 -23.02 0.07 11.18
CA GLN A 77 -23.12 1.53 11.37
C GLN A 77 -23.44 1.91 12.82
N SER A 78 -24.44 1.26 13.42
CA SER A 78 -24.83 1.51 14.82
C SER A 78 -23.69 1.19 15.78
N ARG A 79 -22.97 0.10 15.55
CA ARG A 79 -21.80 -0.28 16.37
C ARG A 79 -20.67 0.75 16.26
N THR A 80 -20.38 1.20 15.05
CA THR A 80 -19.37 2.27 14.82
C THR A 80 -19.72 3.55 15.57
N LEU A 81 -20.98 3.99 15.51
CA LEU A 81 -21.44 5.18 16.25
C LEU A 81 -21.28 5.01 17.77
N GLN A 82 -21.71 3.86 18.32
CA GLN A 82 -21.58 3.59 19.75
C GLN A 82 -20.12 3.63 20.23
N LEU A 83 -19.18 3.11 19.41
CA LEU A 83 -17.75 3.08 19.71
C LEU A 83 -17.10 4.47 19.58
N LEU A 84 -17.48 5.27 18.58
CA LEU A 84 -16.97 6.63 18.39
C LEU A 84 -17.37 7.56 19.54
N ASP A 85 -18.55 7.36 20.12
CA ASP A 85 -19.08 8.15 21.24
C ASP A 85 -18.44 7.77 22.59
N GLU A 86 -17.62 6.73 22.68
CA GLU A 86 -16.90 6.33 23.89
C GLU A 86 -15.90 7.37 24.42
N GLY A 87 -15.75 8.51 23.76
CA GLY A 87 -14.80 9.58 24.18
C GLY A 87 -13.33 9.19 24.09
N LYS A 88 -13.04 7.98 23.62
CA LYS A 88 -11.68 7.57 23.25
C LYS A 88 -11.29 8.37 22.02
N ARG A 89 -10.49 9.41 22.22
CA ARG A 89 -9.86 10.11 21.08
C ARG A 89 -9.07 9.07 20.31
N SER A 90 -9.37 8.94 19.03
CA SER A 90 -8.60 8.12 18.10
C SER A 90 -7.11 8.42 18.26
N THR A 91 -6.32 7.38 18.57
CA THR A 91 -4.87 7.51 18.69
C THR A 91 -4.27 7.84 17.33
N VAL A 92 -4.75 7.18 16.27
CA VAL A 92 -4.34 7.42 14.90
C VAL A 92 -4.80 8.80 14.41
N GLY A 93 -6.03 9.21 14.74
CA GLY A 93 -6.50 10.56 14.41
C GLY A 93 -5.67 11.66 15.10
N ALA A 94 -5.19 11.43 16.32
CA ALA A 94 -4.28 12.34 17.02
C ALA A 94 -2.89 12.35 16.36
N GLU A 95 -2.37 11.20 15.96
CA GLU A 95 -1.09 11.06 15.25
C GLU A 95 -1.10 11.79 13.92
N VAL A 96 -2.15 11.63 13.11
CA VAL A 96 -2.33 12.34 11.84
C VAL A 96 -2.41 13.86 12.06
N ARG A 97 -3.18 14.35 13.03
CA ARG A 97 -3.23 15.79 13.34
C ARG A 97 -1.87 16.32 13.77
N SER A 98 -1.16 15.60 14.64
CA SER A 98 0.19 15.97 15.06
C SER A 98 1.16 16.02 13.88
N ALA A 99 1.09 15.05 12.97
CA ALA A 99 1.90 15.05 11.76
C ALA A 99 1.61 16.25 10.85
N LEU A 100 0.32 16.60 10.66
CA LEU A 100 -0.08 17.78 9.88
C LEU A 100 0.40 19.10 10.48
N GLU A 101 0.37 19.22 11.80
CA GLU A 101 0.77 20.45 12.51
C GLU A 101 2.28 20.63 12.58
N ASN A 102 3.04 19.54 12.69
CA ASN A 102 4.48 19.58 12.94
C ASN A 102 5.34 19.36 11.67
N THR A 103 4.75 18.92 10.56
CA THR A 103 5.50 18.72 9.30
C THR A 103 5.76 20.08 8.63
N PRO A 104 7.01 20.36 8.22
CA PRO A 104 7.32 21.58 7.46
C PRO A 104 6.53 21.63 6.14
N ALA A 105 6.20 22.85 5.69
CA ALA A 105 5.47 23.05 4.44
C ALA A 105 6.23 22.56 3.19
N LEU A 106 7.57 22.51 3.27
CA LEU A 106 8.41 22.07 2.15
C LEU A 106 9.09 20.75 2.48
N PHE A 107 9.06 19.82 1.51
CA PHE A 107 9.83 18.59 1.59
C PHE A 107 11.33 18.90 1.52
N PRO A 108 12.18 18.24 2.31
CA PRO A 108 13.60 18.54 2.35
C PRO A 108 14.27 18.23 1.00
N GLU A 109 15.02 19.20 0.48
CA GLU A 109 15.83 19.00 -0.74
C GLU A 109 17.08 18.15 -0.47
N LYS A 110 17.61 18.22 0.75
CA LYS A 110 18.80 17.50 1.22
C LYS A 110 18.42 16.59 2.37
N ALA A 111 18.84 15.35 2.30
CA ALA A 111 18.63 14.39 3.37
C ALA A 111 19.65 13.25 3.32
N GLU A 112 19.90 12.64 4.47
CA GLU A 112 20.62 11.37 4.58
C GLU A 112 19.62 10.25 4.35
N VAL A 113 19.83 9.43 3.29
CA VAL A 113 18.88 8.45 2.80
C VAL A 113 19.53 7.09 2.64
N ALA A 114 18.94 6.07 3.25
CA ALA A 114 19.37 4.69 3.04
C ALA A 114 18.69 4.11 1.79
N CYS A 115 19.49 3.52 0.89
CA CYS A 115 19.01 2.83 -0.30
C CYS A 115 19.56 1.40 -0.34
N GLN A 116 18.69 0.42 -0.58
CA GLN A 116 19.14 -0.96 -0.79
C GLN A 116 19.78 -1.09 -2.17
N GLY A 117 20.94 -1.77 -2.22
CA GLY A 117 21.68 -2.05 -3.45
C GLY A 117 23.01 -1.32 -3.52
N VAL A 118 23.39 -0.92 -4.72
CA VAL A 118 24.65 -0.22 -5.03
C VAL A 118 24.36 0.98 -5.93
N GLU A 119 25.35 1.79 -6.19
CA GLU A 119 25.24 2.91 -7.13
C GLU A 119 24.76 2.43 -8.50
N GLY A 120 23.83 3.17 -9.12
CA GLY A 120 23.14 2.79 -10.36
C GLY A 120 21.87 1.94 -10.19
N ALA A 121 21.54 1.50 -8.95
CA ALA A 121 20.30 0.75 -8.68
C ALA A 121 19.04 1.62 -8.88
N TYR A 122 17.90 0.97 -9.14
CA TYR A 122 16.61 1.65 -9.26
C TYR A 122 16.17 2.35 -7.97
N SER A 123 16.63 1.87 -6.80
CA SER A 123 16.43 2.56 -5.52
C SER A 123 17.11 3.93 -5.47
N GLN A 124 18.32 4.08 -6.05
CA GLN A 124 18.96 5.38 -6.22
C GLN A 124 18.15 6.29 -7.12
N GLN A 125 17.70 5.80 -8.30
CA GLN A 125 16.88 6.59 -9.21
C GLN A 125 15.59 7.10 -8.53
N ALA A 126 14.96 6.26 -7.69
CA ALA A 126 13.83 6.66 -6.89
C ALA A 126 14.21 7.72 -5.84
N CYS A 127 15.36 7.58 -5.20
CA CYS A 127 15.88 8.53 -4.24
C CYS A 127 16.12 9.91 -4.90
N GLU A 128 16.80 9.94 -6.03
CA GLU A 128 17.10 11.16 -6.79
C GLU A 128 15.85 11.82 -7.40
N LYS A 129 14.80 11.03 -7.65
CA LYS A 129 13.50 11.56 -8.07
C LYS A 129 12.77 12.24 -6.91
N ILE A 130 12.89 11.72 -5.68
CA ILE A 130 12.25 12.25 -4.47
C ILE A 130 13.02 13.42 -3.87
N PHE A 131 14.34 13.35 -3.82
CA PHE A 131 15.22 14.35 -3.22
C PHE A 131 16.10 15.00 -4.27
N ARG A 132 16.25 16.31 -4.20
CA ARG A 132 17.10 17.06 -5.13
C ARG A 132 18.60 16.83 -4.91
N HIS A 133 19.00 16.69 -3.65
CA HIS A 133 20.40 16.52 -3.24
C HIS A 133 20.53 15.51 -2.10
N PRO A 134 20.25 14.21 -2.33
CA PRO A 134 20.36 13.19 -1.29
C PRO A 134 21.82 12.85 -0.97
N ALA A 135 22.12 12.61 0.30
CA ALA A 135 23.33 11.92 0.72
C ALA A 135 22.97 10.43 0.89
N ILE A 136 23.30 9.60 -0.11
CA ILE A 136 22.87 8.21 -0.16
C ILE A 136 23.83 7.30 0.59
N THR A 137 23.30 6.50 1.51
CA THR A 137 24.00 5.38 2.14
C THR A 137 23.46 4.07 1.53
N TYR A 138 24.31 3.35 0.80
CA TYR A 138 23.96 2.05 0.23
C TYR A 138 24.06 0.95 1.27
N VAL A 139 23.04 0.10 1.33
CA VAL A 139 22.96 -1.05 2.24
C VAL A 139 22.58 -2.32 1.48
N LYS A 140 22.83 -3.49 2.07
CA LYS A 140 22.70 -4.77 1.36
C LYS A 140 21.26 -5.27 1.29
N THR A 141 20.50 -5.14 2.37
CA THR A 141 19.17 -5.71 2.51
C THR A 141 18.11 -4.64 2.78
N PHE A 142 16.83 -4.97 2.62
CA PHE A 142 15.75 -4.07 3.04
C PHE A 142 15.75 -3.87 4.55
N GLU A 143 16.09 -4.89 5.34
CA GLU A 143 16.23 -4.79 6.78
C GLU A 143 17.29 -3.77 7.20
N ASP A 144 18.42 -3.72 6.49
CA ASP A 144 19.47 -2.72 6.74
C ASP A 144 18.99 -1.28 6.48
N VAL A 145 18.00 -1.07 5.57
CA VAL A 145 17.38 0.25 5.38
C VAL A 145 16.67 0.68 6.63
N PHE A 146 15.82 -0.20 7.20
CA PHE A 146 15.13 0.08 8.47
C PHE A 146 16.13 0.31 9.60
N GLY A 147 17.15 -0.54 9.74
CA GLY A 147 18.20 -0.40 10.75
C GLY A 147 19.00 0.89 10.63
N ALA A 148 19.23 1.40 9.42
CA ALA A 148 19.90 2.68 9.20
C ALA A 148 19.07 3.86 9.72
N ILE A 149 17.75 3.80 9.60
CA ILE A 149 16.83 4.83 10.12
C ILE A 149 16.68 4.68 11.64
N GLU A 150 16.50 3.46 12.15
CA GLU A 150 16.36 3.17 13.59
C GLU A 150 17.58 3.65 14.39
N SER A 151 18.79 3.46 13.83
CA SER A 151 20.03 3.92 14.44
C SER A 151 20.28 5.44 14.32
N GLY A 152 19.44 6.16 13.58
CA GLY A 152 19.63 7.59 13.31
C GLY A 152 20.76 7.92 12.33
N ARG A 153 21.33 6.91 11.65
CA ARG A 153 22.35 7.10 10.62
C ARG A 153 21.78 7.75 9.36
N CYS A 154 20.53 7.43 9.03
CA CYS A 154 19.77 8.06 7.95
C CYS A 154 18.43 8.53 8.49
N ARG A 155 17.95 9.67 7.99
CA ARG A 155 16.61 10.15 8.32
C ARG A 155 15.55 9.43 7.54
N TYR A 156 15.83 9.08 6.27
CA TYR A 156 14.90 8.44 5.36
C TYR A 156 15.46 7.15 4.79
N GLY A 157 14.56 6.32 4.25
CA GLY A 157 14.93 5.13 3.49
C GLY A 157 14.06 4.96 2.26
N ILE A 158 14.64 4.43 1.20
CA ILE A 158 13.95 4.12 -0.05
C ILE A 158 13.80 2.62 -0.20
N LEU A 159 12.56 2.17 -0.38
CA LEU A 159 12.20 0.75 -0.51
C LEU A 159 11.24 0.54 -1.69
N PRO A 160 11.42 -0.51 -2.50
CA PRO A 160 10.40 -0.91 -3.47
C PRO A 160 9.20 -1.50 -2.74
N ILE A 161 7.98 -1.08 -3.05
CA ILE A 161 6.77 -1.61 -2.42
C ILE A 161 5.95 -2.48 -3.37
N GLU A 162 6.02 -2.19 -4.67
CA GLU A 162 5.21 -2.86 -5.68
C GLU A 162 5.84 -2.73 -7.07
N ASN A 163 5.76 -3.81 -7.85
CA ASN A 163 6.10 -3.81 -9.27
C ASN A 163 4.86 -4.15 -10.09
N SER A 164 4.62 -3.44 -11.20
CA SER A 164 3.40 -3.59 -12.01
C SER A 164 3.23 -4.98 -12.66
N LEU A 165 4.30 -5.77 -12.76
CA LEU A 165 4.28 -7.12 -13.33
C LEU A 165 4.44 -8.22 -12.28
N ALA A 166 5.28 -7.98 -11.26
CA ALA A 166 5.60 -8.97 -10.24
C ALA A 166 4.73 -8.83 -8.97
N GLY A 167 3.93 -7.76 -8.86
CA GLY A 167 3.10 -7.50 -7.69
C GLY A 167 3.88 -6.92 -6.51
N SER A 168 3.41 -7.18 -5.31
CA SER A 168 3.92 -6.58 -4.08
C SER A 168 5.25 -7.15 -3.63
N VAL A 169 6.09 -6.28 -3.06
CA VAL A 169 7.35 -6.67 -2.41
C VAL A 169 7.06 -7.07 -0.96
N ASN A 170 6.68 -8.32 -0.81
CA ASN A 170 6.16 -8.90 0.44
C ASN A 170 7.04 -8.63 1.66
N SER A 171 8.36 -8.80 1.52
CA SER A 171 9.32 -8.58 2.60
C SER A 171 9.33 -7.15 3.15
N VAL A 172 8.97 -6.15 2.35
CA VAL A 172 8.85 -4.75 2.79
C VAL A 172 7.60 -4.56 3.63
N TYR A 173 6.45 -5.12 3.20
CA TYR A 173 5.22 -5.08 3.99
C TYR A 173 5.36 -5.79 5.34
N ASP A 174 6.02 -6.96 5.37
CA ASP A 174 6.26 -7.71 6.59
C ASP A 174 7.12 -6.90 7.59
N GLN A 175 8.12 -6.19 7.08
CA GLN A 175 8.96 -5.29 7.89
C GLN A 175 8.18 -4.06 8.40
N MET A 176 7.33 -3.46 7.56
CA MET A 176 6.48 -2.33 7.94
C MET A 176 5.46 -2.72 9.02
N ALA A 177 4.89 -3.92 8.93
CA ALA A 177 3.91 -4.41 9.89
C ALA A 177 4.47 -4.61 11.31
N GLY A 178 5.75 -4.97 11.44
CA GLY A 178 6.41 -5.22 12.71
C GLY A 178 7.12 -4.01 13.33
N ARG A 179 7.15 -2.86 12.65
CA ARG A 179 7.95 -1.70 13.04
C ARG A 179 7.15 -0.40 12.94
N ARG A 180 7.57 0.65 13.65
CA ARG A 180 6.96 1.99 13.56
C ARG A 180 7.71 2.82 12.54
N PHE A 181 7.16 2.88 11.34
CA PHE A 181 7.63 3.71 10.22
C PHE A 181 6.46 4.27 9.44
N HIS A 182 6.67 5.44 8.84
CA HIS A 182 5.66 6.12 8.04
C HIS A 182 6.16 6.35 6.63
N ILE A 183 5.27 6.16 5.66
CA ILE A 183 5.51 6.51 4.26
C ILE A 183 5.25 8.01 4.12
N VAL A 184 6.28 8.75 3.72
CA VAL A 184 6.23 10.22 3.60
C VAL A 184 6.17 10.70 2.14
N ARG A 185 6.58 9.85 1.21
CA ARG A 185 6.49 10.03 -0.25
C ARG A 185 6.55 8.72 -0.99
N SER A 186 6.09 8.72 -2.25
CA SER A 186 6.37 7.63 -3.17
C SER A 186 6.83 8.15 -4.53
N ALA A 187 7.53 7.31 -5.27
CA ALA A 187 7.93 7.58 -6.65
C ALA A 187 7.72 6.35 -7.51
N ARG A 188 7.24 6.57 -8.74
CA ARG A 188 7.12 5.51 -9.73
C ARG A 188 8.30 5.59 -10.69
N ILE A 189 9.05 4.49 -10.81
CA ILE A 189 10.22 4.36 -11.67
C ILE A 189 9.91 3.35 -12.76
N LYS A 190 10.10 3.78 -14.00
CA LYS A 190 10.04 2.87 -15.15
C LYS A 190 11.22 1.92 -15.10
N ILE A 191 10.96 0.64 -15.21
CA ILE A 191 11.98 -0.40 -15.29
C ILE A 191 12.28 -0.65 -16.75
N ASP A 192 13.45 -0.23 -17.18
CA ASP A 192 13.92 -0.38 -18.55
C ASP A 192 15.22 -1.20 -18.53
N HIS A 193 15.15 -2.39 -19.12
CA HIS A 193 16.28 -3.30 -19.16
C HIS A 193 17.10 -3.08 -20.41
N THR A 194 18.38 -2.83 -20.21
CA THR A 194 19.34 -2.52 -21.24
C THR A 194 20.47 -3.55 -21.20
N TRP A 195 20.87 -3.99 -22.36
CA TRP A 195 22.01 -4.86 -22.56
C TRP A 195 23.30 -4.04 -22.55
N LEU A 196 24.19 -4.29 -21.58
CA LEU A 196 25.40 -3.54 -21.35
C LEU A 196 26.64 -4.43 -21.41
N ALA A 197 27.70 -3.98 -22.10
CA ALA A 197 28.99 -4.64 -22.19
C ALA A 197 30.14 -3.64 -22.17
N LEU A 198 31.39 -4.12 -22.17
CA LEU A 198 32.56 -3.25 -22.32
C LEU A 198 32.54 -2.55 -23.71
N PRO A 199 33.13 -1.35 -23.84
CA PRO A 199 33.08 -0.57 -25.08
C PRO A 199 33.55 -1.30 -26.33
N GLU A 200 34.57 -2.15 -26.20
CA GLU A 200 35.18 -2.89 -27.31
C GLU A 200 34.50 -4.24 -27.61
N THR A 201 33.47 -4.63 -26.85
CA THR A 201 32.76 -5.92 -27.03
C THR A 201 31.89 -5.91 -28.27
N GLU A 202 31.96 -6.93 -29.10
CA GLU A 202 31.02 -7.17 -30.17
C GLU A 202 29.97 -8.25 -29.76
N MET A 203 28.80 -8.24 -30.37
CA MET A 203 27.68 -9.12 -29.98
C MET A 203 28.05 -10.61 -30.08
N GLU A 204 28.82 -10.96 -31.10
CA GLU A 204 29.26 -12.31 -31.41
C GLU A 204 30.27 -12.85 -30.39
N GLU A 205 30.92 -11.97 -29.63
CA GLU A 205 31.88 -12.37 -28.59
C GLU A 205 31.20 -12.80 -27.30
N ILE A 206 29.94 -12.39 -27.07
CA ILE A 206 29.22 -12.64 -25.81
C ILE A 206 28.92 -14.14 -25.66
N ARG A 207 29.27 -14.67 -24.48
CA ARG A 207 29.01 -16.06 -24.06
C ARG A 207 28.30 -16.14 -22.73
N GLU A 208 28.39 -15.07 -21.92
CA GLU A 208 27.89 -15.04 -20.57
C GLU A 208 27.11 -13.75 -20.28
N VAL A 209 26.02 -13.92 -19.55
CA VAL A 209 25.09 -12.83 -19.18
C VAL A 209 24.88 -12.85 -17.70
N CYS A 210 24.93 -11.70 -17.06
CA CYS A 210 24.63 -11.59 -15.66
C CYS A 210 23.55 -10.54 -15.37
N SER A 211 22.66 -10.86 -14.43
CA SER A 211 21.66 -9.92 -13.91
C SER A 211 20.99 -10.46 -12.64
N HIS A 212 20.07 -9.67 -12.08
CA HIS A 212 19.15 -10.14 -11.05
C HIS A 212 18.14 -11.13 -11.62
N GLU A 213 17.77 -12.14 -10.85
CA GLU A 213 16.85 -13.21 -11.28
C GLU A 213 15.55 -12.66 -11.91
N GLN A 214 14.95 -11.67 -11.29
CA GLN A 214 13.73 -11.05 -11.80
C GLN A 214 13.93 -10.37 -13.17
N ALA A 215 15.05 -9.70 -13.39
CA ALA A 215 15.37 -9.08 -14.67
C ALA A 215 15.62 -10.14 -15.76
N ILE A 216 16.26 -11.25 -15.42
CA ILE A 216 16.45 -12.41 -16.31
C ILE A 216 15.09 -12.96 -16.74
N GLN A 217 14.17 -13.18 -15.80
CA GLN A 217 12.80 -13.65 -16.10
C GLN A 217 12.03 -12.65 -16.98
N GLN A 218 12.16 -11.36 -16.70
CA GLN A 218 11.53 -10.29 -17.49
C GLN A 218 12.12 -10.13 -18.89
N CYS A 219 13.31 -10.65 -19.16
CA CYS A 219 13.98 -10.67 -20.46
C CYS A 219 14.03 -12.06 -21.10
N SER A 220 13.26 -13.01 -20.59
CA SER A 220 13.31 -14.42 -21.03
C SER A 220 13.04 -14.60 -22.52
N GLY A 221 12.14 -13.81 -23.13
CA GLY A 221 11.86 -13.84 -24.56
C GLY A 221 13.05 -13.36 -25.42
N TYR A 222 13.86 -12.44 -24.89
CA TYR A 222 15.11 -12.03 -25.53
C TYR A 222 16.17 -13.11 -25.39
N LEU A 223 16.38 -13.59 -24.17
CA LEU A 223 17.39 -14.61 -23.86
C LEU A 223 17.13 -15.96 -24.58
N SER A 224 15.87 -16.33 -24.81
CA SER A 224 15.53 -17.57 -25.53
C SER A 224 15.98 -17.60 -27.01
N ARG A 225 16.28 -16.41 -27.59
CA ARG A 225 16.83 -16.30 -28.95
C ARG A 225 18.35 -16.56 -28.99
N HIS A 226 18.98 -16.63 -27.81
CA HIS A 226 20.41 -16.80 -27.61
C HIS A 226 20.70 -17.96 -26.64
N PRO A 227 20.33 -19.21 -26.99
CA PRO A 227 20.49 -20.36 -26.11
C PRO A 227 21.95 -20.70 -25.82
N GLU A 228 22.88 -20.15 -26.60
CA GLU A 228 24.34 -20.30 -26.43
C GLU A 228 24.90 -19.51 -25.25
N TRP A 229 24.14 -18.55 -24.71
CA TRP A 229 24.62 -17.73 -23.60
C TRP A 229 24.40 -18.39 -22.24
N HIS A 230 25.42 -18.36 -21.40
CA HIS A 230 25.32 -18.80 -20.03
C HIS A 230 24.77 -17.68 -19.14
N VAL A 231 23.70 -17.93 -18.40
CA VAL A 231 23.01 -16.90 -17.60
C VAL A 231 23.37 -17.05 -16.13
N ASN A 232 23.96 -16.01 -15.53
CA ASN A 232 24.36 -15.94 -14.12
C ASN A 232 23.50 -14.98 -13.31
N VAL A 233 23.10 -15.40 -12.11
CA VAL A 233 22.31 -14.58 -11.19
C VAL A 233 23.22 -13.72 -10.30
N CYS A 234 22.91 -12.43 -10.22
CA CYS A 234 23.55 -11.45 -9.35
C CYS A 234 22.56 -10.89 -8.31
N ALA A 235 23.11 -10.28 -7.26
CA ALA A 235 22.33 -9.70 -6.17
C ALA A 235 21.35 -8.59 -6.61
N ASN A 236 21.73 -7.80 -7.63
CA ASN A 236 20.88 -6.80 -8.30
C ASN A 236 21.45 -6.47 -9.68
N THR A 237 20.65 -5.75 -10.49
CA THR A 237 21.03 -5.39 -11.87
C THR A 237 22.24 -4.46 -11.95
N ALA A 238 22.38 -3.50 -11.01
CA ALA A 238 23.52 -2.59 -10.99
C ALA A 238 24.83 -3.29 -10.56
N ALA A 239 24.75 -4.26 -9.64
CA ALA A 239 25.87 -5.12 -9.28
C ALA A 239 26.38 -5.94 -10.48
N ALA A 240 25.46 -6.41 -11.34
CA ALA A 240 25.82 -7.08 -12.57
C ALA A 240 26.61 -6.15 -13.53
N ALA A 241 26.14 -4.92 -13.73
CA ALA A 241 26.86 -3.92 -14.54
C ALA A 241 28.23 -3.58 -13.96
N SER A 242 28.33 -3.38 -12.65
CA SER A 242 29.60 -3.16 -11.96
C SER A 242 30.58 -4.34 -12.13
N MET A 243 30.06 -5.56 -12.09
CA MET A 243 30.86 -6.79 -12.32
C MET A 243 31.43 -6.82 -13.74
N VAL A 244 30.62 -6.54 -14.77
CA VAL A 244 31.07 -6.48 -16.16
C VAL A 244 32.16 -5.42 -16.32
N ALA A 245 31.96 -4.20 -15.81
CA ALA A 245 32.95 -3.13 -15.89
C ALA A 245 34.31 -3.48 -15.28
N ARG A 246 34.31 -4.22 -14.17
CA ARG A 246 35.54 -4.60 -13.45
C ARG A 246 36.20 -5.88 -14.00
N SER A 247 35.46 -6.67 -14.79
CA SER A 247 35.94 -8.00 -15.24
C SER A 247 37.03 -7.92 -16.29
N GLY A 248 37.06 -6.87 -17.13
CA GLY A 248 37.90 -6.78 -18.32
C GLY A 248 37.53 -7.81 -19.41
N ARG A 249 36.44 -8.56 -19.25
CA ARG A 249 36.03 -9.65 -20.14
C ARG A 249 35.10 -9.14 -21.26
N ARG A 250 35.47 -9.38 -22.50
CA ARG A 250 34.67 -9.03 -23.68
C ARG A 250 33.54 -10.04 -23.97
N ASP A 251 33.60 -11.23 -23.37
CA ASP A 251 32.61 -12.28 -23.54
C ASP A 251 31.47 -12.23 -22.49
N LEU A 252 31.47 -11.19 -21.61
CA LEU A 252 30.53 -11.01 -20.52
C LEU A 252 29.70 -9.74 -20.71
N ALA A 253 28.37 -9.85 -20.54
CA ALA A 253 27.45 -8.74 -20.59
C ALA A 253 26.48 -8.72 -19.39
N ALA A 254 25.86 -7.57 -19.13
CA ALA A 254 24.87 -7.42 -18.08
C ALA A 254 23.53 -6.94 -18.62
N ILE A 255 22.43 -7.45 -18.03
CA ILE A 255 21.12 -6.82 -18.13
C ILE A 255 20.99 -5.85 -16.93
N SER A 256 20.91 -4.56 -17.22
CA SER A 256 20.91 -3.53 -16.17
C SER A 256 20.07 -2.30 -16.57
N SER A 257 20.04 -1.28 -15.72
CA SER A 257 19.39 -0.01 -16.05
C SER A 257 20.26 0.84 -16.98
N PRO A 258 19.67 1.72 -17.81
CA PRO A 258 20.41 2.65 -18.64
C PRO A 258 21.39 3.55 -17.86
N ALA A 259 21.07 3.90 -16.61
CA ALA A 259 21.92 4.70 -15.74
C ALA A 259 23.30 4.06 -15.47
N CYS A 260 23.37 2.74 -15.47
CA CYS A 260 24.62 2.00 -15.29
C CYS A 260 25.59 2.12 -16.47
N MET A 261 25.12 2.54 -17.65
CA MET A 261 25.97 2.73 -18.82
C MET A 261 27.02 3.83 -18.57
N GLU A 262 26.55 5.03 -18.22
CA GLU A 262 27.46 6.16 -17.95
C GLU A 262 28.24 5.96 -16.66
N LEU A 263 27.60 5.47 -15.61
CA LEU A 263 28.21 5.26 -14.31
C LEU A 263 29.43 4.32 -14.35
N TYR A 264 29.34 3.25 -15.12
CA TYR A 264 30.38 2.23 -15.18
C TYR A 264 31.22 2.24 -16.49
N GLY A 265 30.99 3.23 -17.36
CA GLY A 265 31.69 3.33 -18.64
C GLY A 265 31.42 2.15 -19.59
N LEU A 266 30.20 1.63 -19.57
CA LEU A 266 29.76 0.52 -20.42
C LEU A 266 29.09 1.04 -21.70
N LYS A 267 29.16 0.24 -22.76
CA LYS A 267 28.42 0.53 -23.98
C LYS A 267 27.05 -0.18 -23.93
N ARG A 268 26.04 0.48 -24.45
CA ARG A 268 24.73 -0.11 -24.69
C ARG A 268 24.77 -0.94 -25.98
N MET A 269 24.53 -2.23 -25.87
CA MET A 269 24.39 -3.14 -27.01
C MET A 269 22.98 -3.08 -27.58
N GLU A 270 21.96 -3.18 -26.72
CA GLU A 270 20.55 -3.10 -27.08
C GLU A 270 19.72 -2.59 -25.88
N SER A 271 18.57 -1.97 -26.16
CA SER A 271 17.65 -1.45 -25.14
C SER A 271 16.24 -2.00 -25.35
N GLY A 272 15.40 -1.96 -24.29
CA GLY A 272 14.02 -2.43 -24.39
C GLY A 272 13.90 -3.93 -24.61
N ILE A 273 14.82 -4.69 -24.04
CA ILE A 273 14.92 -6.16 -24.21
C ILE A 273 13.94 -6.94 -23.34
N GLN A 274 13.20 -6.24 -22.46
CA GLN A 274 12.19 -6.85 -21.60
C GLN A 274 10.96 -7.30 -22.38
N ASN A 275 10.31 -8.35 -21.91
CA ASN A 275 9.09 -8.92 -22.49
C ASN A 275 7.90 -7.94 -22.51
N ASN A 276 7.87 -7.00 -21.56
CA ASN A 276 6.81 -6.01 -21.44
C ASN A 276 7.40 -4.62 -21.20
N SER A 277 7.08 -3.66 -22.06
CA SER A 277 7.57 -2.27 -22.00
C SER A 277 6.87 -1.43 -20.92
N ASN A 278 5.71 -1.87 -20.39
CA ASN A 278 4.98 -1.18 -19.33
C ASN A 278 5.31 -1.77 -17.96
N ASN A 279 6.60 -1.76 -17.61
CA ASN A 279 7.09 -2.23 -16.32
C ASN A 279 7.49 -1.03 -15.46
N HIS A 280 6.82 -0.90 -14.31
CA HIS A 280 7.10 0.16 -13.34
C HIS A 280 7.22 -0.43 -11.94
N THR A 281 8.13 0.12 -11.16
CA THR A 281 8.22 -0.17 -9.73
C THR A 281 7.87 1.09 -8.95
N ARG A 282 6.94 0.96 -8.01
CA ARG A 282 6.64 1.99 -7.03
C ARG A 282 7.57 1.84 -5.85
N PHE A 283 8.32 2.90 -5.57
CA PHE A 283 9.17 3.02 -4.40
C PHE A 283 8.51 3.93 -3.38
N ILE A 284 8.70 3.62 -2.11
CA ILE A 284 8.29 4.44 -0.97
C ILE A 284 9.50 5.04 -0.29
N CYS A 285 9.34 6.28 0.15
CA CYS A 285 10.25 6.94 1.07
C CYS A 285 9.66 6.81 2.47
N ILE A 286 10.38 6.18 3.37
CA ILE A 286 9.96 5.97 4.76
C ILE A 286 10.78 6.82 5.72
N SER A 287 10.16 7.20 6.83
CA SER A 287 10.76 7.89 7.97
C SER A 287 10.28 7.25 9.28
N ARG A 288 11.02 7.42 10.35
CA ARG A 288 10.59 7.03 11.69
C ARG A 288 9.49 7.95 12.22
N ASP A 289 9.59 9.23 11.91
CA ASP A 289 8.62 10.23 12.32
C ASP A 289 7.47 10.30 11.31
N ALA A 290 6.25 10.51 11.81
CA ALA A 290 5.09 10.76 10.97
C ALA A 290 5.19 12.16 10.35
N GLU A 291 5.32 12.22 9.04
CA GLU A 291 5.41 13.46 8.27
C GLU A 291 4.37 13.47 7.16
N VAL A 292 3.55 14.53 7.08
CA VAL A 292 2.54 14.71 6.04
C VAL A 292 2.78 16.02 5.31
N TYR A 293 3.33 15.93 4.12
CA TYR A 293 3.64 17.09 3.29
C TYR A 293 2.45 17.56 2.46
N PRO A 294 2.37 18.85 2.10
CA PRO A 294 1.33 19.37 1.21
C PRO A 294 1.18 18.57 -0.08
N GLY A 295 -0.05 18.33 -0.49
CA GLY A 295 -0.37 17.52 -1.67
C GLY A 295 -0.51 16.02 -1.38
N ALA A 296 -0.51 15.60 -0.11
CA ALA A 296 -0.79 14.22 0.27
C ALA A 296 -2.24 13.85 -0.11
N ASP A 297 -2.36 13.00 -1.12
CA ASP A 297 -3.62 12.54 -1.73
C ASP A 297 -3.77 11.01 -1.69
N ARG A 298 -2.73 10.30 -1.26
CA ARG A 298 -2.71 8.85 -1.03
C ARG A 298 -2.47 8.53 0.43
N THR A 299 -3.12 7.47 0.89
CA THR A 299 -2.89 6.93 2.23
C THR A 299 -2.76 5.43 2.18
N SER A 300 -1.75 4.91 2.86
CA SER A 300 -1.57 3.47 3.08
C SER A 300 -1.93 3.09 4.50
N LEU A 301 -2.72 2.02 4.62
CA LEU A 301 -3.26 1.50 5.87
C LEU A 301 -2.98 0.02 5.99
N LEU A 302 -2.83 -0.45 7.22
CA LEU A 302 -2.68 -1.85 7.55
C LEU A 302 -3.69 -2.21 8.63
N LEU A 303 -4.56 -3.19 8.34
CA LEU A 303 -5.62 -3.62 9.24
C LEU A 303 -5.57 -5.13 9.48
N ALA A 304 -5.61 -5.55 10.74
CA ALA A 304 -5.98 -6.91 11.10
C ALA A 304 -7.46 -6.93 11.45
N LEU A 305 -8.20 -7.84 10.83
CA LEU A 305 -9.64 -7.95 11.01
C LEU A 305 -9.98 -9.28 11.70
N PRO A 306 -11.04 -9.32 12.52
CA PRO A 306 -11.55 -10.57 13.06
C PRO A 306 -11.82 -11.58 11.94
N HIS A 307 -11.39 -12.82 12.11
CA HIS A 307 -11.61 -13.87 11.11
C HIS A 307 -13.05 -14.37 11.15
N ARG A 308 -13.98 -13.56 10.59
CA ARG A 308 -15.43 -13.82 10.56
C ARG A 308 -16.02 -13.41 9.22
N PRO A 309 -17.09 -14.10 8.76
CA PRO A 309 -17.81 -13.67 7.57
C PRO A 309 -18.30 -12.22 7.68
N GLY A 310 -18.07 -11.43 6.62
CA GLY A 310 -18.57 -10.05 6.51
C GLY A 310 -17.61 -8.97 7.05
N GLU A 311 -16.54 -9.27 7.79
CA GLU A 311 -15.69 -8.23 8.37
C GLU A 311 -14.96 -7.40 7.29
N LEU A 312 -14.41 -8.03 6.26
CA LEU A 312 -13.83 -7.29 5.13
C LEU A 312 -14.89 -6.45 4.39
N TYR A 313 -16.08 -7.00 4.17
CA TYR A 313 -17.19 -6.24 3.56
C TYR A 313 -17.55 -5.00 4.38
N ARG A 314 -17.57 -5.12 5.70
CA ARG A 314 -17.82 -4.00 6.62
C ARG A 314 -16.78 -2.88 6.44
N ILE A 315 -15.51 -3.22 6.36
CA ILE A 315 -14.46 -2.22 6.10
C ILE A 315 -14.62 -1.58 4.72
N LEU A 316 -14.89 -2.37 3.67
CA LEU A 316 -15.12 -1.86 2.32
C LEU A 316 -16.34 -0.93 2.25
N SER A 317 -17.39 -1.22 3.03
CA SER A 317 -18.57 -0.37 3.09
C SER A 317 -18.29 1.00 3.75
N LEU A 318 -17.34 1.09 4.68
CA LEU A 318 -16.91 2.39 5.25
C LEU A 318 -16.22 3.26 4.19
N PHE A 319 -15.35 2.69 3.36
CA PHE A 319 -14.73 3.42 2.24
C PHE A 319 -15.78 3.89 1.23
N ASN A 320 -16.69 2.99 0.84
CA ASN A 320 -17.75 3.30 -0.12
C ASN A 320 -18.69 4.42 0.40
N ALA A 321 -19.06 4.39 1.67
CA ALA A 321 -19.93 5.40 2.29
C ALA A 321 -19.30 6.80 2.30
N GLN A 322 -17.98 6.89 2.29
CA GLN A 322 -17.25 8.16 2.23
C GLN A 322 -16.82 8.54 0.79
N GLY A 323 -17.21 7.75 -0.22
CA GLY A 323 -16.81 7.95 -1.62
C GLY A 323 -15.31 7.80 -1.86
N ILE A 324 -14.60 7.04 -1.02
CA ILE A 324 -13.16 6.86 -1.09
C ILE A 324 -12.82 5.68 -2.00
N ASN A 325 -11.96 5.93 -2.99
CA ASN A 325 -11.49 4.91 -3.91
C ASN A 325 -10.35 4.10 -3.30
N LEU A 326 -10.41 2.77 -3.48
CA LEU A 326 -9.33 1.84 -3.15
C LEU A 326 -8.46 1.63 -4.39
N THR A 327 -7.17 1.93 -4.27
CA THR A 327 -6.19 1.68 -5.34
C THR A 327 -5.42 0.38 -5.12
N LYS A 328 -5.43 -0.15 -3.88
CA LYS A 328 -4.86 -1.45 -3.53
C LYS A 328 -5.63 -2.11 -2.39
N LEU A 329 -5.80 -3.41 -2.51
CA LEU A 329 -6.24 -4.30 -1.43
C LEU A 329 -5.47 -5.61 -1.55
N GLU A 330 -4.74 -5.95 -0.51
CA GLU A 330 -3.96 -7.18 -0.46
C GLU A 330 -4.04 -7.81 0.93
N SER A 331 -4.24 -9.12 0.99
CA SER A 331 -4.20 -9.88 2.23
C SER A 331 -2.82 -10.49 2.45
N ARG A 332 -2.32 -10.41 3.68
CA ARG A 332 -1.04 -10.99 4.10
C ARG A 332 -1.24 -11.84 5.35
N PRO A 333 -0.63 -13.05 5.44
CA PRO A 333 -0.62 -13.80 6.68
C PRO A 333 0.00 -12.99 7.83
N MET A 334 -0.57 -13.07 9.01
CA MET A 334 0.02 -12.44 10.20
C MET A 334 1.15 -13.32 10.74
N PRO A 335 2.36 -12.78 10.92
CA PRO A 335 3.45 -13.53 11.53
C PRO A 335 3.07 -14.04 12.95
N GLY A 336 3.24 -15.34 13.20
CA GLY A 336 2.99 -15.95 14.51
C GLY A 336 1.51 -16.20 14.85
N ARG A 337 0.58 -16.02 13.90
CA ARG A 337 -0.84 -16.34 14.06
C ARG A 337 -1.32 -17.20 12.90
N ASP A 338 -1.75 -18.42 13.20
CA ASP A 338 -2.21 -19.36 12.21
C ASP A 338 -3.57 -18.92 11.63
N PHE A 339 -3.64 -18.83 10.29
CA PHE A 339 -4.85 -18.48 9.54
C PHE A 339 -5.44 -17.10 9.81
N GLU A 340 -4.73 -16.19 10.47
CA GLU A 340 -5.11 -14.79 10.59
C GLU A 340 -4.42 -13.95 9.51
N PHE A 341 -5.15 -12.96 8.99
CA PHE A 341 -4.70 -12.12 7.88
C PHE A 341 -4.73 -10.65 8.27
N MET A 342 -3.70 -9.98 7.81
CA MET A 342 -3.57 -8.54 7.78
C MET A 342 -3.88 -8.05 6.37
N PHE A 343 -4.60 -6.96 6.26
CA PHE A 343 -4.99 -6.37 4.99
C PHE A 343 -4.26 -5.04 4.80
N CYS A 344 -3.56 -4.94 3.66
CA CYS A 344 -2.95 -3.71 3.20
C CYS A 344 -3.92 -2.98 2.28
N PHE A 345 -4.21 -1.72 2.58
CA PHE A 345 -5.04 -0.85 1.76
C PHE A 345 -4.25 0.37 1.32
N ASP A 346 -4.31 0.71 0.02
CA ASP A 346 -3.97 2.04 -0.45
C ASP A 346 -5.26 2.72 -0.91
N ILE A 347 -5.47 3.94 -0.47
CA ILE A 347 -6.66 4.73 -0.77
C ILE A 347 -6.29 6.09 -1.38
N ASP A 348 -7.11 6.55 -2.32
CA ASP A 348 -7.06 7.91 -2.84
C ASP A 348 -7.96 8.77 -1.96
N ALA A 349 -7.37 9.41 -0.97
CA ALA A 349 -8.10 10.28 -0.06
C ALA A 349 -7.21 11.43 0.42
N SER A 350 -7.72 12.64 0.34
CA SER A 350 -7.04 13.80 0.91
C SER A 350 -7.09 13.75 2.44
N VAL A 351 -5.92 13.76 3.05
CA VAL A 351 -5.76 13.78 4.51
C VAL A 351 -6.39 15.03 5.16
N TYR A 352 -6.61 16.09 4.37
CA TYR A 352 -7.22 17.34 4.84
C TYR A 352 -8.75 17.31 4.87
N SER A 353 -9.36 16.21 4.35
CA SER A 353 -10.81 16.07 4.35
C SER A 353 -11.33 15.69 5.75
N PRO A 354 -12.38 16.35 6.26
CA PRO A 354 -13.05 15.92 7.50
C PRO A 354 -13.59 14.48 7.42
N ALA A 355 -13.95 14.01 6.23
CA ALA A 355 -14.37 12.64 5.98
C ALA A 355 -13.24 11.64 6.25
N PHE A 356 -11.99 12.02 5.94
CA PHE A 356 -10.83 11.19 6.17
C PHE A 356 -10.59 10.94 7.67
N THR A 357 -10.65 11.96 8.52
CA THR A 357 -10.49 11.79 9.96
C THR A 357 -11.55 10.84 10.53
N ARG A 358 -12.83 11.05 10.17
CA ARG A 358 -13.92 10.16 10.59
C ARG A 358 -13.74 8.72 10.11
N LEU A 359 -13.21 8.55 8.89
CA LEU A 359 -12.89 7.22 8.37
C LEU A 359 -11.82 6.53 9.23
N LEU A 360 -10.71 7.21 9.54
CA LEU A 360 -9.64 6.64 10.36
C LEU A 360 -10.16 6.22 11.75
N GLU A 361 -10.97 7.07 12.37
CA GLU A 361 -11.63 6.77 13.65
C GLU A 361 -12.53 5.52 13.56
N ALA A 362 -13.34 5.43 12.51
CA ALA A 362 -14.20 4.27 12.28
C ALA A 362 -13.39 2.98 12.00
N LEU A 363 -12.27 3.07 11.29
CA LEU A 363 -11.38 1.94 11.02
C LEU A 363 -10.67 1.47 12.30
N GLU A 364 -10.18 2.40 13.13
CA GLU A 364 -9.47 2.09 14.37
C GLU A 364 -10.37 1.31 15.35
N VAL A 365 -11.64 1.69 15.49
CA VAL A 365 -12.58 0.96 16.34
C VAL A 365 -13.10 -0.33 15.70
N SER A 366 -12.92 -0.50 14.41
CA SER A 366 -13.43 -1.64 13.63
C SER A 366 -12.44 -2.77 13.45
N ALA A 367 -11.14 -2.49 13.52
CA ALA A 367 -10.06 -3.45 13.35
C ALA A 367 -9.54 -3.96 14.71
N GLU A 368 -8.99 -5.17 14.75
CA GLU A 368 -8.26 -5.67 15.93
C GLU A 368 -6.92 -4.96 16.08
N HIS A 369 -6.25 -4.72 14.95
CA HIS A 369 -5.08 -3.87 14.87
C HIS A 369 -5.22 -2.95 13.68
N PHE A 370 -4.93 -1.67 13.89
CA PHE A 370 -4.95 -0.66 12.87
C PHE A 370 -3.64 0.13 12.90
N THR A 371 -2.99 0.22 11.75
CA THR A 371 -1.78 1.03 11.57
C THR A 371 -1.97 1.96 10.38
N TRP A 372 -1.84 3.25 10.60
CA TRP A 372 -1.69 4.24 9.57
C TRP A 372 -0.22 4.27 9.14
N LEU A 373 0.06 3.75 7.94
CA LEU A 373 1.42 3.72 7.39
C LEU A 373 1.87 5.07 6.85
N GLY A 374 0.96 6.02 6.64
CA GLY A 374 1.27 7.38 6.20
C GLY A 374 0.32 7.89 5.13
N SER A 375 0.29 9.22 4.99
CA SER A 375 -0.40 9.92 3.91
C SER A 375 0.61 10.75 3.13
N TYR A 376 0.65 10.57 1.80
CA TYR A 376 1.75 11.06 0.96
C TYR A 376 1.29 11.36 -0.47
N SER A 377 2.15 12.04 -1.23
CA SER A 377 2.00 12.23 -2.67
C SER A 377 2.91 11.28 -3.45
N GLU A 378 2.48 10.89 -4.65
CA GLU A 378 3.28 10.07 -5.58
C GLU A 378 3.92 10.95 -6.64
N GLN A 379 5.23 10.81 -6.86
CA GLN A 379 5.96 11.39 -7.98
C GLN A 379 5.97 10.40 -9.16
N VAL A 380 5.31 10.78 -10.24
CA VAL A 380 5.15 9.96 -11.45
C VAL A 380 6.21 10.29 -12.49
#